data_1b30aa88f75fb1290d14023ae1b498d6
#
_entry.id   1b30aa88f75fb1290d14023ae1b498d6
#
_cell.length_a   1.000
_cell.length_b   1.000
_cell.length_c   1.000
_cell.angle_alpha   90.00
_cell.angle_beta   90.00
_cell.angle_gamma   90.00
#
_symmetry.space_group_name_H-M   'P 1'
#
loop_
_entity.id
_entity.type
_entity.pdbx_description
1 polymer ?
#
loop_
_entity_poly.entity_id
_entity_poly.type
_entity_poly.pdbx_seq_one_letter_code
_entity_poly.pdbx_strand_id
1 'polypeptide(L)'
;MEGIKIGIGRVSTKDQNPQRQIEAFKKEGIEERYIFIDKCSGNGGNLDKRDEYQKARAIVRKGDTVYLDALDRLGRNTKEIEQEWRYFTEEVGCYVVVLSMPLLDTRPKEGVVDVSEMVSKIALTIFAWMAQRETEERKRRQRDGIEIAKREGKYKGRKPVEVDKYEFAKLFAEVQKGERTNKYVMDKMGLKRNTYYKLVEEFKTKTGRFAE
;
A
#
# COMPACT_ATOMS: atom_id res chain seq x y z
N MET A 1 -36.59 17.48 2.39
CA MET A 1 -36.27 16.79 1.13
C MET A 1 -35.58 15.51 1.53
N GLU A 2 -36.03 14.38 1.00
CA GLU A 2 -35.34 13.11 1.19
C GLU A 2 -33.97 13.19 0.52
N GLY A 3 -32.90 12.80 1.25
CA GLY A 3 -31.53 12.83 0.71
C GLY A 3 -31.37 11.86 -0.46
N ILE A 4 -30.42 12.13 -1.37
CA ILE A 4 -30.12 11.23 -2.46
C ILE A 4 -29.35 9.99 -1.97
N LYS A 5 -29.53 8.88 -2.69
CA LYS A 5 -28.77 7.64 -2.45
C LYS A 5 -27.63 7.54 -3.44
N ILE A 6 -26.42 7.30 -2.95
CA ILE A 6 -25.19 7.27 -3.75
C ILE A 6 -24.48 5.93 -3.52
N GLY A 7 -24.17 5.20 -4.60
CA GLY A 7 -23.45 3.93 -4.54
C GLY A 7 -21.97 4.13 -4.89
N ILE A 8 -21.07 3.69 -4.03
CA ILE A 8 -19.61 3.72 -4.26
C ILE A 8 -19.07 2.29 -4.29
N GLY A 9 -18.50 1.92 -5.43
CA GLY A 9 -17.93 0.60 -5.68
C GLY A 9 -16.50 0.63 -6.20
N ARG A 10 -15.88 -0.57 -6.31
CA ARG A 10 -14.56 -0.74 -6.90
C ARG A 10 -14.39 -2.15 -7.44
N VAL A 11 -13.76 -2.30 -8.59
CA VAL A 11 -13.32 -3.57 -9.15
C VAL A 11 -11.81 -3.58 -9.34
N SER A 12 -11.16 -4.74 -9.11
CA SER A 12 -9.70 -4.84 -9.00
C SER A 12 -8.97 -4.98 -10.33
N THR A 13 -9.65 -5.42 -11.40
CA THR A 13 -9.06 -5.62 -12.74
C THR A 13 -9.99 -5.14 -13.84
N LYS A 14 -9.44 -4.93 -15.04
CA LYS A 14 -10.24 -4.59 -16.24
C LYS A 14 -11.29 -5.67 -16.58
N ASP A 15 -11.04 -6.91 -16.17
CA ASP A 15 -11.86 -8.08 -16.50
C ASP A 15 -12.93 -8.41 -15.44
N GLN A 16 -12.89 -7.78 -14.26
CA GLN A 16 -13.96 -7.96 -13.28
C GLN A 16 -15.18 -7.13 -13.68
N ASN A 17 -16.30 -7.83 -13.91
CA ASN A 17 -17.56 -7.21 -14.23
C ASN A 17 -18.14 -6.49 -13.00
N PRO A 18 -18.36 -5.17 -13.06
CA PRO A 18 -18.98 -4.40 -11.95
C PRO A 18 -20.47 -4.69 -11.79
N GLN A 19 -21.07 -5.48 -12.70
CA GLN A 19 -22.50 -5.69 -12.80
C GLN A 19 -23.14 -6.12 -11.47
N ARG A 20 -22.47 -7.03 -10.74
CA ARG A 20 -22.93 -7.48 -9.43
C ARG A 20 -23.12 -6.34 -8.42
N GLN A 21 -22.18 -5.38 -8.39
CA GLN A 21 -22.26 -4.23 -7.50
C GLN A 21 -23.35 -3.26 -7.96
N ILE A 22 -23.45 -3.02 -9.26
CA ILE A 22 -24.51 -2.18 -9.85
C ILE A 22 -25.89 -2.73 -9.51
N GLU A 23 -26.10 -4.04 -9.66
CA GLU A 23 -27.38 -4.69 -9.32
C GLU A 23 -27.69 -4.61 -7.81
N ALA A 24 -26.68 -4.77 -6.95
CA ALA A 24 -26.85 -4.61 -5.52
C ALA A 24 -27.27 -3.18 -5.17
N PHE A 25 -26.65 -2.17 -5.76
CA PHE A 25 -27.02 -0.78 -5.56
C PHE A 25 -28.40 -0.44 -6.13
N LYS A 26 -28.75 -0.97 -7.29
CA LYS A 26 -30.11 -0.79 -7.86
C LYS A 26 -31.20 -1.41 -6.99
N LYS A 27 -30.94 -2.55 -6.32
CA LYS A 27 -31.88 -3.14 -5.35
C LYS A 27 -32.15 -2.24 -4.14
N GLU A 28 -31.18 -1.42 -3.74
CA GLU A 28 -31.36 -0.40 -2.72
C GLU A 28 -32.07 0.86 -3.22
N GLY A 29 -32.46 0.88 -4.48
CA GLY A 29 -33.14 2.01 -5.11
C GLY A 29 -32.23 3.16 -5.50
N ILE A 30 -30.94 2.88 -5.75
CA ILE A 30 -29.98 3.89 -6.20
C ILE A 30 -30.11 4.06 -7.71
N GLU A 31 -30.33 5.28 -8.16
CA GLU A 31 -30.37 5.61 -9.57
C GLU A 31 -28.97 5.43 -10.22
N GLU A 32 -28.94 4.95 -11.47
CA GLU A 32 -27.69 4.62 -12.15
C GLU A 32 -26.69 5.78 -12.23
N ARG A 33 -27.20 7.01 -12.39
CA ARG A 33 -26.37 8.25 -12.41
C ARG A 33 -25.65 8.54 -11.08
N TYR A 34 -26.07 7.92 -9.99
CA TYR A 34 -25.46 8.04 -8.66
C TYR A 34 -24.68 6.80 -8.26
N ILE A 35 -24.34 5.91 -9.20
CA ILE A 35 -23.50 4.74 -8.98
C ILE A 35 -22.11 5.03 -9.53
N PHE A 36 -21.13 5.10 -8.65
CA PHE A 36 -19.73 5.42 -8.95
C PHE A 36 -18.84 4.20 -8.69
N ILE A 37 -18.23 3.63 -9.74
CA ILE A 37 -17.41 2.43 -9.63
C ILE A 37 -16.05 2.65 -10.28
N ASP A 38 -15.00 2.66 -9.45
CA ASP A 38 -13.63 2.74 -9.91
C ASP A 38 -13.12 1.39 -10.43
N LYS A 39 -12.31 1.43 -11.49
CA LYS A 39 -11.56 0.31 -12.02
C LYS A 39 -10.08 0.47 -11.64
N CYS A 40 -9.66 -0.12 -10.53
CA CYS A 40 -8.29 0.01 -10.02
C CYS A 40 -7.66 -1.37 -9.87
N SER A 41 -6.51 -1.63 -10.50
CA SER A 41 -5.69 -2.83 -10.28
C SER A 41 -4.80 -2.67 -9.04
N GLY A 42 -4.61 -3.77 -8.29
CA GLY A 42 -3.69 -3.79 -7.15
C GLY A 42 -4.28 -3.25 -5.85
N ASN A 43 -3.48 -3.10 -4.82
CA ASN A 43 -3.83 -2.72 -3.44
C ASN A 43 -4.57 -1.37 -3.30
N GLY A 44 -5.69 -1.19 -4.03
CA GLY A 44 -6.59 -0.05 -4.04
C GLY A 44 -5.82 1.26 -4.09
N GLY A 45 -5.56 1.80 -5.29
CA GLY A 45 -4.77 3.02 -5.50
C GLY A 45 -5.13 4.15 -4.51
N ASN A 46 -4.23 5.11 -4.36
CA ASN A 46 -4.47 6.31 -3.56
C ASN A 46 -5.88 6.85 -3.86
N LEU A 47 -6.66 7.15 -2.82
CA LEU A 47 -8.03 7.66 -2.95
C LEU A 47 -8.10 8.88 -3.88
N ASP A 48 -7.06 9.74 -3.85
CA ASP A 48 -6.95 10.91 -4.73
C ASP A 48 -6.90 10.57 -6.24
N LYS A 49 -6.55 9.32 -6.58
CA LYS A 49 -6.47 8.81 -7.96
C LYS A 49 -7.70 7.99 -8.37
N ARG A 50 -8.72 7.97 -7.56
CA ARG A 50 -9.98 7.27 -7.81
C ARG A 50 -11.01 8.28 -8.33
N ASP A 51 -11.06 8.45 -9.63
CA ASP A 51 -11.87 9.50 -10.29
C ASP A 51 -13.36 9.39 -9.95
N GLU A 52 -13.91 8.17 -9.97
CA GLU A 52 -15.32 7.94 -9.63
C GLU A 52 -15.60 8.19 -8.15
N TYR A 53 -14.69 7.79 -7.27
CA TYR A 53 -14.79 8.10 -5.85
C TYR A 53 -14.78 9.60 -5.59
N GLN A 54 -13.90 10.35 -6.24
CA GLN A 54 -13.83 11.82 -6.09
C GLN A 54 -15.09 12.50 -6.62
N LYS A 55 -15.67 12.02 -7.72
CA LYS A 55 -16.97 12.52 -8.21
C LYS A 55 -18.08 12.28 -7.17
N ALA A 56 -18.17 11.07 -6.61
CA ALA A 56 -19.14 10.76 -5.55
C ALA A 56 -18.94 11.70 -4.35
N ARG A 57 -17.69 11.84 -3.89
CA ARG A 57 -17.33 12.70 -2.75
C ARG A 57 -17.71 14.18 -2.97
N ALA A 58 -17.59 14.67 -4.20
CA ALA A 58 -17.90 16.06 -4.55
C ALA A 58 -19.42 16.39 -4.53
N ILE A 59 -20.28 15.40 -4.74
CA ILE A 59 -21.72 15.62 -4.83
C ILE A 59 -22.47 15.30 -3.53
N VAL A 60 -21.89 14.50 -2.62
CA VAL A 60 -22.49 14.11 -1.35
C VAL A 60 -22.76 15.32 -0.47
N ARG A 61 -23.95 15.39 0.12
CA ARG A 61 -24.41 16.46 1.00
C ARG A 61 -24.99 15.90 2.29
N LYS A 62 -25.18 16.77 3.27
CA LYS A 62 -25.84 16.45 4.53
C LYS A 62 -27.21 15.83 4.28
N GLY A 63 -27.49 14.71 4.94
CA GLY A 63 -28.74 13.98 4.83
C GLY A 63 -28.83 12.99 3.68
N ASP A 64 -27.83 12.94 2.79
CA ASP A 64 -27.72 11.90 1.77
C ASP A 64 -27.32 10.55 2.39
N THR A 65 -27.46 9.46 1.62
CA THR A 65 -27.02 8.13 2.06
C THR A 65 -25.99 7.55 1.10
N VAL A 66 -24.80 7.29 1.59
CA VAL A 66 -23.71 6.63 0.86
C VAL A 66 -23.77 5.12 1.10
N TYR A 67 -23.93 4.36 0.03
CA TYR A 67 -23.93 2.90 0.04
C TYR A 67 -22.59 2.37 -0.46
N LEU A 68 -22.00 1.46 0.30
CA LEU A 68 -20.75 0.77 -0.02
C LEU A 68 -21.03 -0.72 -0.17
N ASP A 69 -20.47 -1.36 -1.21
CA ASP A 69 -20.51 -2.82 -1.34
C ASP A 69 -19.77 -3.48 -0.16
N ALA A 70 -18.59 -2.96 0.16
CA ALA A 70 -17.77 -3.41 1.28
C ALA A 70 -16.96 -2.23 1.87
N LEU A 71 -16.53 -2.37 3.11
CA LEU A 71 -15.84 -1.32 3.86
C LEU A 71 -14.50 -0.87 3.22
N ASP A 72 -13.81 -1.79 2.56
CA ASP A 72 -12.55 -1.53 1.83
C ASP A 72 -12.73 -0.62 0.61
N ARG A 73 -13.95 -0.18 0.31
CA ARG A 73 -14.20 0.85 -0.70
C ARG A 73 -13.79 2.24 -0.22
N LEU A 74 -13.82 2.49 1.08
CA LEU A 74 -13.39 3.75 1.70
C LEU A 74 -11.87 3.92 1.80
N GLY A 75 -11.11 2.84 1.73
CA GLY A 75 -9.66 2.93 1.86
C GLY A 75 -8.98 1.57 1.77
N ARG A 76 -7.67 1.56 1.72
CA ARG A 76 -6.81 0.36 1.64
C ARG A 76 -6.21 -0.05 2.99
N ASN A 77 -6.33 0.78 3.97
CA ASN A 77 -5.88 0.55 5.34
C ASN A 77 -6.85 1.17 6.32
N THR A 78 -6.77 0.73 7.55
CA THR A 78 -7.65 1.16 8.63
C THR A 78 -7.73 2.67 8.79
N LYS A 79 -6.60 3.36 8.72
CA LYS A 79 -6.53 4.80 8.94
C LYS A 79 -7.30 5.57 7.85
N GLU A 80 -7.13 5.18 6.58
CA GLU A 80 -7.88 5.77 5.47
C GLU A 80 -9.39 5.50 5.61
N ILE A 81 -9.77 4.26 5.96
CA ILE A 81 -11.18 3.88 6.16
C ILE A 81 -11.80 4.72 7.29
N GLU A 82 -11.10 4.88 8.41
CA GLU A 82 -11.57 5.68 9.55
C GLU A 82 -11.71 7.16 9.18
N GLN A 83 -10.73 7.71 8.45
CA GLN A 83 -10.76 9.10 8.00
C GLN A 83 -11.94 9.38 7.06
N GLU A 84 -12.15 8.53 6.06
CA GLU A 84 -13.24 8.72 5.10
C GLU A 84 -14.61 8.43 5.76
N TRP A 85 -14.67 7.49 6.69
CA TRP A 85 -15.89 7.27 7.48
C TRP A 85 -16.27 8.53 8.26
N ARG A 86 -15.33 9.13 9.00
CA ARG A 86 -15.55 10.38 9.74
C ARG A 86 -15.91 11.52 8.81
N TYR A 87 -15.23 11.62 7.67
CA TYR A 87 -15.56 12.64 6.67
C TYR A 87 -17.04 12.57 6.26
N PHE A 88 -17.53 11.38 5.89
CA PHE A 88 -18.93 11.24 5.49
C PHE A 88 -19.91 11.46 6.65
N THR A 89 -19.64 10.86 7.80
CA THR A 89 -20.61 10.85 8.92
C THR A 89 -20.57 12.12 9.79
N GLU A 90 -19.37 12.67 10.03
CA GLU A 90 -19.17 13.78 10.97
C GLU A 90 -19.03 15.13 10.24
N GLU A 91 -18.20 15.20 9.19
CA GLU A 91 -17.94 16.47 8.48
C GLU A 91 -19.06 16.80 7.50
N VAL A 92 -19.44 15.86 6.62
CA VAL A 92 -20.55 16.05 5.66
C VAL A 92 -21.90 15.90 6.34
N GLY A 93 -22.02 14.96 7.30
CA GLY A 93 -23.26 14.65 8.00
C GLY A 93 -24.24 13.84 7.13
N CYS A 94 -23.72 12.95 6.29
CA CYS A 94 -24.52 11.97 5.53
C CYS A 94 -24.55 10.62 6.25
N TYR A 95 -25.46 9.75 5.83
CA TYR A 95 -25.56 8.39 6.33
C TYR A 95 -24.69 7.45 5.50
N VAL A 96 -24.13 6.43 6.14
CA VAL A 96 -23.32 5.40 5.47
C VAL A 96 -23.92 4.03 5.72
N VAL A 97 -24.05 3.23 4.66
CA VAL A 97 -24.56 1.86 4.70
C VAL A 97 -23.54 0.94 4.00
N VAL A 98 -23.09 -0.11 4.68
CA VAL A 98 -22.20 -1.12 4.11
C VAL A 98 -22.99 -2.40 3.82
N LEU A 99 -23.22 -2.70 2.54
CA LEU A 99 -24.11 -3.80 2.13
C LEU A 99 -23.63 -5.18 2.60
N SER A 100 -22.31 -5.41 2.62
CA SER A 100 -21.74 -6.67 3.15
C SER A 100 -21.83 -6.79 4.67
N MET A 101 -22.21 -5.71 5.37
CA MET A 101 -22.20 -5.63 6.83
C MET A 101 -23.38 -4.83 7.34
N PRO A 102 -24.57 -5.46 7.48
CA PRO A 102 -25.81 -4.77 7.90
C PRO A 102 -25.71 -4.05 9.25
N LEU A 103 -24.72 -4.41 10.08
CA LEU A 103 -24.43 -3.73 11.34
C LEU A 103 -23.89 -2.31 11.11
N LEU A 104 -23.24 -2.06 9.96
CA LEU A 104 -22.71 -0.75 9.59
C LEU A 104 -23.73 0.02 8.75
N ASP A 105 -24.84 0.38 9.40
CA ASP A 105 -25.90 1.21 8.85
C ASP A 105 -26.18 2.35 9.83
N THR A 106 -25.74 3.56 9.46
CA THR A 106 -25.88 4.76 10.31
C THR A 106 -27.19 5.51 10.13
N ARG A 107 -28.12 4.95 9.34
CA ARG A 107 -29.44 5.57 9.16
C ARG A 107 -30.27 5.49 10.47
N PRO A 108 -31.00 6.54 10.83
CA PRO A 108 -31.92 6.48 11.96
C PRO A 108 -33.01 5.42 11.71
N LYS A 109 -33.30 4.61 12.72
CA LYS A 109 -34.35 3.59 12.67
C LYS A 109 -35.53 4.04 13.55
N GLU A 110 -36.74 4.05 13.00
CA GLU A 110 -37.95 4.43 13.74
C GLU A 110 -38.14 3.54 14.99
N GLY A 111 -38.45 4.17 16.11
CA GLY A 111 -38.81 3.48 17.36
C GLY A 111 -37.64 2.83 18.13
N VAL A 112 -36.41 3.01 17.72
CA VAL A 112 -35.22 2.51 18.43
C VAL A 112 -34.39 3.70 18.91
N VAL A 113 -33.97 3.68 20.20
CA VAL A 113 -32.90 4.59 20.65
C VAL A 113 -31.72 4.39 19.71
N ASP A 114 -31.21 5.48 19.14
CA ASP A 114 -30.18 5.40 18.09
C ASP A 114 -28.83 4.88 18.64
N VAL A 115 -28.76 3.56 18.77
CA VAL A 115 -27.51 2.84 19.12
C VAL A 115 -26.69 2.50 17.90
N SER A 116 -27.18 2.80 16.69
CA SER A 116 -26.53 2.42 15.42
C SER A 116 -25.16 3.07 15.30
N GLU A 117 -25.01 4.32 15.71
CA GLU A 117 -23.71 5.03 15.74
C GLU A 117 -22.71 4.35 16.69
N MET A 118 -23.14 3.97 17.90
CA MET A 118 -22.28 3.28 18.87
C MET A 118 -21.84 1.92 18.34
N VAL A 119 -22.78 1.14 17.80
CA VAL A 119 -22.50 -0.17 17.20
C VAL A 119 -21.59 -0.04 15.99
N SER A 120 -21.79 0.97 15.16
CA SER A 120 -20.92 1.28 14.01
C SER A 120 -19.49 1.60 14.46
N LYS A 121 -19.31 2.41 15.51
CA LYS A 121 -17.97 2.73 16.07
C LYS A 121 -17.27 1.49 16.61
N ILE A 122 -17.99 0.62 17.31
CA ILE A 122 -17.45 -0.65 17.83
C ILE A 122 -17.00 -1.55 16.67
N ALA A 123 -17.87 -1.72 15.66
CA ALA A 123 -17.56 -2.54 14.49
C ALA A 123 -16.32 -2.03 13.75
N LEU A 124 -16.21 -0.71 13.51
CA LEU A 124 -15.04 -0.10 12.93
C LEU A 124 -13.77 -0.40 13.73
N THR A 125 -13.83 -0.31 15.05
CA THR A 125 -12.68 -0.61 15.92
C THR A 125 -12.25 -2.06 15.78
N ILE A 126 -13.19 -3.01 15.71
CA ILE A 126 -12.90 -4.42 15.50
C ILE A 126 -12.26 -4.66 14.13
N PHE A 127 -12.79 -4.05 13.07
CA PHE A 127 -12.20 -4.17 11.72
C PHE A 127 -10.80 -3.57 11.64
N ALA A 128 -10.60 -2.43 12.29
CA ALA A 128 -9.30 -1.81 12.43
C ALA A 128 -8.28 -2.80 13.02
N TRP A 129 -8.64 -3.41 14.11
CA TRP A 129 -7.82 -4.41 14.77
C TRP A 129 -7.56 -5.66 13.90
N MET A 130 -8.58 -6.18 13.20
CA MET A 130 -8.43 -7.32 12.28
C MET A 130 -7.49 -7.00 11.12
N ALA A 131 -7.61 -5.83 10.48
CA ALA A 131 -6.75 -5.40 9.40
C ALA A 131 -5.28 -5.24 9.84
N GLN A 132 -5.06 -4.75 11.06
CA GLN A 132 -3.73 -4.68 11.66
C GLN A 132 -3.15 -6.08 11.88
N ARG A 133 -3.91 -7.00 12.44
CA ARG A 133 -3.46 -8.39 12.63
C ARG A 133 -3.08 -9.08 11.31
N GLU A 134 -3.90 -8.95 10.28
CA GLU A 134 -3.59 -9.51 8.95
C GLU A 134 -2.26 -8.97 8.40
N THR A 135 -2.01 -7.67 8.60
CA THR A 135 -0.75 -7.03 8.20
C THR A 135 0.44 -7.58 8.97
N GLU A 136 0.30 -7.77 10.28
CA GLU A 136 1.33 -8.34 11.14
C GLU A 136 1.63 -9.81 10.78
N GLU A 137 0.60 -10.61 10.53
CA GLU A 137 0.75 -12.00 10.09
C GLU A 137 1.42 -12.12 8.72
N ARG A 138 1.08 -11.22 7.79
CA ARG A 138 1.74 -11.16 6.47
C ARG A 138 3.22 -10.81 6.61
N LYS A 139 3.57 -9.83 7.45
CA LYS A 139 4.96 -9.48 7.75
C LYS A 139 5.71 -10.62 8.42
N ARG A 140 5.05 -11.39 9.32
CA ARG A 140 5.64 -12.56 9.95
C ARG A 140 5.94 -13.63 8.91
N ARG A 141 4.94 -14.03 8.11
CA ARG A 141 5.12 -15.01 7.02
C ARG A 141 6.22 -14.62 6.04
N GLN A 142 6.32 -13.32 5.71
CA GLN A 142 7.41 -12.81 4.86
C GLN A 142 8.78 -12.97 5.52
N ARG A 143 8.93 -12.64 6.81
CA ARG A 143 10.19 -12.83 7.55
C ARG A 143 10.59 -14.30 7.60
N ASP A 144 9.65 -15.17 7.95
CA ASP A 144 9.87 -16.62 8.01
C ASP A 144 10.31 -17.16 6.62
N GLY A 145 9.66 -16.73 5.56
CA GLY A 145 10.03 -17.07 4.18
C GLY A 145 11.44 -16.58 3.79
N ILE A 146 11.83 -15.37 4.22
CA ILE A 146 13.20 -14.83 4.00
C ILE A 146 14.23 -15.67 4.78
N GLU A 147 13.93 -16.07 6.01
CA GLU A 147 14.84 -16.91 6.81
C GLU A 147 15.04 -18.29 6.17
N ILE A 148 13.97 -18.91 5.69
CA ILE A 148 14.06 -20.18 4.95
C ILE A 148 14.91 -20.00 3.69
N ALA A 149 14.64 -18.98 2.89
CA ALA A 149 15.40 -18.68 1.66
C ALA A 149 16.89 -18.38 1.93
N LYS A 150 17.21 -17.74 3.07
CA LYS A 150 18.60 -17.55 3.52
C LYS A 150 19.27 -18.86 3.88
N ARG A 151 18.60 -19.76 4.62
CA ARG A 151 19.11 -21.11 4.96
C ARG A 151 19.37 -21.94 3.71
N GLU A 152 18.50 -21.87 2.71
CA GLU A 152 18.62 -22.56 1.44
C GLU A 152 19.64 -21.90 0.48
N GLY A 153 20.31 -20.79 0.87
CA GLY A 153 21.26 -20.07 0.03
C GLY A 153 20.64 -19.35 -1.17
N LYS A 154 19.29 -19.28 -1.23
CA LYS A 154 18.58 -18.58 -2.32
C LYS A 154 18.64 -17.06 -2.18
N TYR A 155 18.80 -16.58 -0.94
CA TYR A 155 18.87 -15.14 -0.66
C TYR A 155 20.31 -14.64 -0.73
N LYS A 156 20.73 -14.24 -1.92
CA LYS A 156 22.13 -13.80 -2.20
C LYS A 156 22.39 -12.31 -1.92
N GLY A 157 21.38 -11.57 -1.47
CA GLY A 157 21.50 -10.13 -1.26
C GLY A 157 21.68 -9.34 -2.56
N ARG A 158 22.25 -8.15 -2.45
CA ARG A 158 22.59 -7.32 -3.60
C ARG A 158 23.75 -7.94 -4.38
N LYS A 159 23.61 -8.06 -5.70
CA LYS A 159 24.72 -8.53 -6.56
C LYS A 159 25.97 -7.68 -6.31
N PRO A 160 27.13 -8.30 -6.10
CA PRO A 160 28.40 -7.57 -6.02
C PRO A 160 28.60 -6.74 -7.29
N VAL A 161 29.26 -5.60 -7.15
CA VAL A 161 29.68 -4.81 -8.32
C VAL A 161 30.77 -5.61 -9.03
N GLU A 162 30.56 -5.91 -10.31
CA GLU A 162 31.58 -6.53 -11.14
C GLU A 162 32.69 -5.51 -11.41
N VAL A 163 33.90 -5.85 -11.03
CA VAL A 163 35.06 -4.98 -11.17
C VAL A 163 36.15 -5.77 -11.92
N ASP A 164 36.72 -5.14 -12.94
CA ASP A 164 37.90 -5.69 -13.58
C ASP A 164 39.07 -5.65 -12.59
N LYS A 165 39.40 -6.84 -12.09
CA LYS A 165 40.47 -7.02 -11.09
C LYS A 165 41.85 -6.70 -11.62
N TYR A 166 42.10 -6.89 -12.92
CA TYR A 166 43.38 -6.61 -13.54
C TYR A 166 43.57 -5.09 -13.65
N GLU A 167 42.59 -4.37 -14.16
CA GLU A 167 42.62 -2.92 -14.23
C GLU A 167 42.71 -2.29 -12.84
N PHE A 168 41.97 -2.82 -11.85
CA PHE A 168 42.04 -2.38 -10.46
C PHE A 168 43.48 -2.56 -9.90
N ALA A 169 44.10 -3.72 -10.11
CA ALA A 169 45.44 -4.00 -9.64
C ALA A 169 46.48 -3.01 -10.22
N LYS A 170 46.38 -2.73 -11.50
CA LYS A 170 47.28 -1.79 -12.20
C LYS A 170 47.12 -0.38 -11.60
N LEU A 171 45.89 0.11 -11.47
CA LEU A 171 45.62 1.44 -10.94
C LEU A 171 45.99 1.55 -9.46
N PHE A 172 45.79 0.48 -8.69
CA PHE A 172 46.15 0.44 -7.27
C PHE A 172 47.70 0.46 -7.08
N ALA A 173 48.46 -0.19 -7.96
CA ALA A 173 49.91 -0.11 -7.95
C ALA A 173 50.42 1.33 -8.23
N GLU A 174 49.77 2.08 -9.13
CA GLU A 174 50.06 3.50 -9.37
C GLU A 174 49.78 4.35 -8.13
N VAL A 175 48.73 4.03 -7.34
CA VAL A 175 48.46 4.70 -6.07
C VAL A 175 49.52 4.40 -5.03
N GLN A 176 49.99 3.17 -4.92
CA GLN A 176 51.08 2.80 -4.00
C GLN A 176 52.40 3.48 -4.30
N LYS A 177 52.69 3.75 -5.59
CA LYS A 177 53.85 4.50 -6.02
C LYS A 177 53.72 6.02 -5.87
N GLY A 178 52.55 6.50 -5.44
CA GLY A 178 52.28 7.94 -5.30
C GLY A 178 51.97 8.66 -6.62
N GLU A 179 51.83 7.93 -7.73
CA GLU A 179 51.56 8.49 -9.07
C GLU A 179 50.11 8.91 -9.25
N ARG A 180 49.17 8.32 -8.47
CA ARG A 180 47.73 8.58 -8.53
C ARG A 180 47.14 8.63 -7.14
N THR A 181 45.90 9.19 -7.04
CA THR A 181 45.13 9.24 -5.78
C THR A 181 44.05 8.17 -5.73
N ASN A 182 43.66 7.73 -4.55
CA ASN A 182 42.54 6.83 -4.35
C ASN A 182 41.23 7.36 -5.01
N LYS A 183 41.03 8.68 -4.99
CA LYS A 183 39.89 9.34 -5.60
C LYS A 183 39.88 9.13 -7.11
N TYR A 184 41.04 9.29 -7.79
CA TYR A 184 41.15 9.06 -9.21
C TYR A 184 40.73 7.64 -9.61
N VAL A 185 41.16 6.62 -8.86
CA VAL A 185 40.76 5.23 -9.14
C VAL A 185 39.30 4.99 -8.94
N MET A 186 38.72 5.55 -7.86
CA MET A 186 37.26 5.48 -7.60
C MET A 186 36.46 6.10 -8.75
N ASP A 187 36.84 7.28 -9.20
CA ASP A 187 36.13 8.01 -10.26
C ASP A 187 36.29 7.28 -11.62
N LYS A 188 37.49 6.82 -11.94
CA LYS A 188 37.77 6.11 -13.21
C LYS A 188 37.04 4.79 -13.34
N MET A 189 36.93 4.03 -12.25
CA MET A 189 36.26 2.72 -12.22
C MET A 189 34.78 2.79 -11.78
N GLY A 190 34.22 3.98 -11.54
CA GLY A 190 32.85 4.17 -11.11
C GLY A 190 32.55 3.54 -9.73
N LEU A 191 33.55 3.43 -8.86
CA LEU A 191 33.44 2.75 -7.58
C LEU A 191 33.04 3.71 -6.46
N LYS A 192 32.05 3.31 -5.65
CA LYS A 192 31.76 4.01 -4.40
C LYS A 192 32.86 3.72 -3.36
N ARG A 193 33.11 4.68 -2.48
CA ARG A 193 34.16 4.64 -1.45
C ARG A 193 34.22 3.29 -0.71
N ASN A 194 33.09 2.79 -0.21
CA ASN A 194 33.07 1.53 0.54
C ASN A 194 33.45 0.32 -0.32
N THR A 195 33.03 0.28 -1.59
CA THR A 195 33.41 -0.78 -2.54
C THR A 195 34.90 -0.74 -2.85
N TYR A 196 35.44 0.45 -3.05
CA TYR A 196 36.88 0.63 -3.29
C TYR A 196 37.73 0.11 -2.13
N TYR A 197 37.46 0.55 -0.90
CA TYR A 197 38.26 0.12 0.26
C TYR A 197 38.12 -1.37 0.55
N LYS A 198 36.95 -1.96 0.32
CA LYS A 198 36.77 -3.41 0.40
C LYS A 198 37.65 -4.15 -0.58
N LEU A 199 37.73 -3.69 -1.82
CA LEU A 199 38.64 -4.26 -2.84
C LEU A 199 40.13 -4.10 -2.47
N VAL A 200 40.49 -2.95 -1.91
CA VAL A 200 41.87 -2.73 -1.41
C VAL A 200 42.23 -3.75 -0.33
N GLU A 201 41.30 -4.01 0.60
CA GLU A 201 41.52 -4.97 1.68
C GLU A 201 41.61 -6.41 1.16
N GLU A 202 40.72 -6.81 0.24
CA GLU A 202 40.77 -8.11 -0.44
C GLU A 202 42.10 -8.29 -1.23
N PHE A 203 42.59 -7.23 -1.85
CA PHE A 203 43.81 -7.26 -2.63
C PHE A 203 45.05 -7.37 -1.74
N LYS A 204 45.12 -6.62 -0.63
CA LYS A 204 46.20 -6.70 0.36
C LYS A 204 46.28 -8.09 0.99
N THR A 205 45.13 -8.69 1.32
CA THR A 205 45.07 -10.03 1.94
C THR A 205 45.49 -11.14 0.97
N LYS A 206 45.26 -10.98 -0.34
CA LYS A 206 45.67 -11.94 -1.36
C LYS A 206 47.16 -11.79 -1.77
N THR A 207 47.66 -10.56 -1.83
CA THR A 207 49.04 -10.28 -2.18
C THR A 207 49.99 -10.68 -1.02
N GLY A 208 49.54 -10.61 0.22
CA GLY A 208 50.29 -11.10 1.37
C GLY A 208 50.45 -12.63 1.46
N ARG A 209 49.72 -13.43 0.64
CA ARG A 209 49.86 -14.89 0.56
C ARG A 209 50.81 -15.39 -0.54
N PHE A 210 51.34 -14.49 -1.36
CA PHE A 210 52.29 -14.81 -2.41
C PHE A 210 53.67 -14.23 -2.14
N ALA A 211 53.92 -13.74 -0.90
CA ALA A 211 55.21 -13.22 -0.46
C ALA A 211 55.86 -14.12 0.62
N GLU A 212 55.53 -15.45 0.66
CA GLU A 212 56.28 -16.47 1.38
C GLU A 212 56.74 -17.58 0.40
#